data_677d12e2db78cc6f76b72e8fceef47c0
#
_entry.id   677d12e2db78cc6f76b72e8fceef47c0
#
_cell.length_a   1.000
_cell.length_b   1.000
_cell.length_c   1.000
_cell.angle_alpha   90.00
_cell.angle_beta   90.00
_cell.angle_gamma   90.00
#
_symmetry.space_group_name_H-M   'P 1'
#
loop_
_entity.id
_entity.type
_entity.pdbx_description
1 polymer ?
#
loop_
_entity_poly.entity_id
_entity_poly.type
_entity_poly.pdbx_seq_one_letter_code
_entity_poly.pdbx_strand_id
1 'polypeptide(L)'
;MAMEGLGRAYNVIPIAAGAGFSLKGATGVTFICTGNDTFTLTVASTFGGSYATPGNIITRIYTNTSTNGTAAWVKASQAASNAVTIASGTVAFEVFGIQLADPKAYVKVSAGSGGLVTAILHDLTASRGPANLAILGA
;
A
#
# COMPACT_ATOMS: atom_id res chain seq x y z
N MET A 1 9.04 23.30 18.78
CA MET A 1 8.92 22.78 17.42
C MET A 1 8.33 21.38 17.49
N ALA A 2 7.22 21.16 16.83
CA ALA A 2 6.63 19.83 16.77
C ALA A 2 7.48 18.92 15.86
N MET A 3 7.80 17.74 16.34
CA MET A 3 8.51 16.73 15.56
C MET A 3 7.49 15.80 14.93
N GLU A 4 6.88 16.26 13.85
CA GLU A 4 5.85 15.52 13.14
C GLU A 4 6.46 14.73 12.00
N GLY A 5 6.33 13.41 12.03
CA GLY A 5 6.66 12.55 10.91
C GLY A 5 5.53 12.48 9.88
N LEU A 6 4.29 12.49 10.38
CA LEU A 6 3.11 12.43 9.54
C LEU A 6 2.97 13.71 8.69
N GLY A 7 2.93 13.53 7.39
CA GLY A 7 2.88 14.63 6.42
C GLY A 7 4.24 15.20 6.03
N ARG A 8 5.30 14.88 6.77
CA ARG A 8 6.68 15.31 6.46
C ARG A 8 7.52 14.15 5.92
N ALA A 9 7.57 13.05 6.64
CA ALA A 9 8.34 11.87 6.25
C ALA A 9 7.45 10.79 5.62
N TYR A 10 6.23 10.68 6.07
CA TYR A 10 5.29 9.67 5.59
C TYR A 10 3.85 10.17 5.72
N ASN A 11 2.95 9.50 5.01
CA ASN A 11 1.51 9.64 5.17
C ASN A 11 0.90 8.25 5.39
N VAL A 12 -0.12 8.14 6.21
CA VAL A 12 -0.80 6.88 6.49
C VAL A 12 -2.27 7.00 6.08
N ILE A 13 -2.71 6.06 5.26
CA ILE A 13 -4.13 5.93 4.92
C ILE A 13 -4.62 4.60 5.46
N PRO A 14 -5.39 4.61 6.56
CA PRO A 14 -6.10 3.43 7.01
C PRO A 14 -7.26 3.21 6.04
N ILE A 15 -7.13 2.22 5.18
CA ILE A 15 -8.12 1.97 4.14
C ILE A 15 -8.88 0.68 4.38
N ALA A 16 -10.16 0.73 4.10
CA ALA A 16 -10.88 -0.51 3.85
C ALA A 16 -10.34 -1.15 2.58
N ALA A 17 -10.18 -2.45 2.58
CA ALA A 17 -9.75 -3.16 1.40
C ALA A 17 -10.65 -2.81 0.20
N GLY A 18 -10.04 -2.55 -0.93
CA GLY A 18 -10.75 -2.15 -2.14
C GLY A 18 -10.98 -0.64 -2.30
N ALA A 19 -10.49 0.19 -1.39
CA ALA A 19 -10.52 1.64 -1.56
C ALA A 19 -9.27 2.12 -2.32
N GLY A 20 -9.47 2.99 -3.31
CA GLY A 20 -8.39 3.56 -4.10
C GLY A 20 -7.92 4.90 -3.54
N PHE A 21 -6.64 5.21 -3.74
CA PHE A 21 -6.07 6.49 -3.32
C PHE A 21 -4.96 6.93 -4.29
N SER A 22 -4.65 8.22 -4.25
CA SER A 22 -3.62 8.81 -5.11
C SER A 22 -2.23 8.68 -4.50
N LEU A 23 -1.23 8.40 -5.34
CA LEU A 23 0.18 8.50 -4.98
C LEU A 23 0.73 9.92 -5.12
N LYS A 24 -0.12 10.89 -5.41
CA LYS A 24 0.31 12.27 -5.58
C LYS A 24 1.06 12.79 -4.33
N GLY A 25 2.25 13.30 -4.54
CA GLY A 25 3.08 13.80 -3.45
C GLY A 25 3.92 12.74 -2.74
N ALA A 26 3.89 11.49 -3.21
CA ALA A 26 4.73 10.41 -2.71
C ALA A 26 5.32 9.62 -3.87
N THR A 27 6.53 9.08 -3.71
CA THR A 27 7.17 8.25 -4.72
C THR A 27 6.95 6.77 -4.47
N GLY A 28 6.58 6.38 -3.27
CA GLY A 28 6.32 4.99 -2.92
C GLY A 28 5.23 4.83 -1.88
N VAL A 29 4.73 3.63 -1.79
CA VAL A 29 3.76 3.21 -0.79
C VAL A 29 4.12 1.81 -0.30
N THR A 30 4.02 1.61 1.01
CA THR A 30 4.12 0.30 1.64
C THR A 30 2.73 -0.10 2.12
N PHE A 31 2.26 -1.23 1.65
CA PHE A 31 1.00 -1.81 2.12
C PHE A 31 1.27 -2.78 3.26
N ILE A 32 0.56 -2.61 4.36
CA ILE A 32 0.54 -3.54 5.49
C ILE A 32 -0.81 -4.25 5.45
N CYS A 33 -0.79 -5.55 5.22
CA CYS A 33 -1.99 -6.36 5.02
C CYS A 33 -2.06 -7.45 6.08
N THR A 34 -3.21 -7.62 6.72
CA THR A 34 -3.40 -8.52 7.85
C THR A 34 -4.61 -9.42 7.61
N GLY A 35 -4.48 -10.68 7.92
CA GLY A 35 -5.55 -11.68 7.85
C GLY A 35 -5.25 -12.84 6.92
N ASN A 36 -6.09 -13.85 6.94
CA ASN A 36 -6.03 -14.99 6.00
C ASN A 36 -6.73 -14.59 4.70
N ASP A 37 -5.97 -14.10 3.73
CA ASP A 37 -6.55 -13.53 2.52
C ASP A 37 -5.54 -13.46 1.37
N THR A 38 -6.06 -13.15 0.19
CA THR A 38 -5.28 -12.76 -0.98
C THR A 38 -5.48 -11.27 -1.24
N PHE A 39 -4.39 -10.53 -1.21
CA PHE A 39 -4.36 -9.08 -1.41
C PHE A 39 -3.91 -8.78 -2.83
N THR A 40 -4.77 -8.15 -3.61
CA THR A 40 -4.53 -7.90 -5.04
C THR A 40 -4.36 -6.41 -5.30
N LEU A 41 -3.21 -6.05 -5.89
CA LEU A 41 -2.89 -4.69 -6.30
C LEU A 41 -3.48 -4.39 -7.67
N THR A 42 -4.20 -3.30 -7.78
CA THR A 42 -4.68 -2.75 -9.05
C THR A 42 -4.46 -1.24 -9.11
N VAL A 43 -4.43 -0.70 -10.30
CA VAL A 43 -4.13 0.72 -10.56
C VAL A 43 -5.10 1.31 -11.56
N ALA A 44 -5.27 2.62 -11.50
CA ALA A 44 -6.08 3.38 -12.45
C ALA A 44 -5.48 4.77 -12.68
N SER A 45 -5.89 5.41 -13.76
CA SER A 45 -5.48 6.79 -14.06
C SER A 45 -6.36 7.83 -13.37
N THR A 46 -7.57 7.46 -12.94
CA THR A 46 -8.50 8.31 -12.21
C THR A 46 -9.12 7.54 -11.04
N PHE A 47 -9.56 8.27 -10.01
CA PHE A 47 -10.15 7.65 -8.82
C PHE A 47 -11.37 6.76 -9.15
N GLY A 48 -12.28 7.25 -9.95
CA GLY A 48 -13.48 6.52 -10.38
C GLY A 48 -13.30 5.69 -11.65
N GLY A 49 -12.07 5.53 -12.12
CA GLY A 49 -11.77 4.83 -13.35
C GLY A 49 -11.76 3.32 -13.22
N SER A 50 -11.41 2.67 -14.32
CA SER A 50 -11.25 1.21 -14.34
C SER A 50 -9.90 0.83 -13.75
N TYR A 51 -9.93 0.10 -12.66
CA TYR A 51 -8.73 -0.45 -12.02
C TYR A 51 -8.33 -1.75 -12.71
N ALA A 52 -7.07 -1.84 -13.10
CA ALA A 52 -6.52 -2.99 -13.80
C ALA A 52 -5.16 -3.37 -13.19
N THR A 53 -4.67 -4.56 -13.51
CA THR A 53 -3.36 -5.00 -13.05
C THR A 53 -2.25 -4.04 -13.53
N PRO A 54 -1.31 -3.66 -12.64
CA PRO A 54 -0.12 -2.90 -13.04
C PRO A 54 0.94 -3.78 -13.73
N GLY A 55 0.67 -5.06 -13.89
CA GLY A 55 1.63 -6.09 -14.21
C GLY A 55 2.05 -6.86 -12.97
N ASN A 56 2.86 -7.88 -13.16
CA ASN A 56 3.33 -8.75 -12.08
C ASN A 56 4.61 -8.15 -11.46
N ILE A 57 4.45 -7.13 -10.63
CA ILE A 57 5.56 -6.33 -10.12
C ILE A 57 6.01 -6.69 -8.70
N ILE A 58 5.21 -7.49 -7.97
CA ILE A 58 5.51 -7.84 -6.58
C ILE A 58 6.32 -9.13 -6.58
N THR A 59 7.60 -9.01 -6.23
CA THR A 59 8.52 -10.15 -6.11
C THR A 59 9.10 -10.29 -4.73
N ARG A 60 9.11 -9.21 -3.93
CA ARG A 60 9.66 -9.16 -2.59
C ARG A 60 8.58 -8.78 -1.60
N ILE A 61 8.46 -9.56 -0.55
CA ILE A 61 7.50 -9.35 0.51
C ILE A 61 8.18 -9.47 1.87
N TYR A 62 7.56 -8.89 2.88
CA TYR A 62 7.97 -9.03 4.27
C TYR A 62 6.82 -9.69 5.01
N THR A 63 7.07 -10.79 5.68
CA THR A 63 6.06 -11.55 6.40
C THR A 63 6.28 -11.51 7.89
N ASN A 64 5.20 -11.54 8.64
CA ASN A 64 5.22 -11.61 10.09
C ASN A 64 4.11 -12.58 10.51
N THR A 65 4.46 -13.59 11.29
CA THR A 65 3.49 -14.63 11.71
C THR A 65 2.51 -14.12 12.76
N SER A 66 2.77 -12.96 13.36
CA SER A 66 1.87 -12.37 14.36
C SER A 66 1.13 -11.16 13.80
N THR A 67 0.03 -10.83 14.44
CA THR A 67 -0.71 -9.59 14.21
C THR A 67 -0.57 -8.61 15.38
N ASN A 68 0.15 -8.99 16.43
CA ASN A 68 0.27 -8.24 17.68
C ASN A 68 1.70 -7.84 18.04
N GLY A 69 2.63 -7.96 17.08
CA GLY A 69 4.00 -7.53 17.29
C GLY A 69 4.89 -8.50 18.07
N THR A 70 4.46 -9.72 18.32
CA THR A 70 5.24 -10.71 19.10
C THR A 70 6.24 -11.49 18.27
N ALA A 71 6.24 -11.35 16.94
CA ALA A 71 7.16 -12.00 16.05
C ALA A 71 7.99 -10.99 15.26
N ALA A 72 9.12 -11.40 14.73
CA ALA A 72 9.97 -10.59 13.89
C ALA A 72 9.51 -10.63 12.41
N TRP A 73 9.81 -9.57 11.69
CA TRP A 73 9.63 -9.54 10.25
C TRP A 73 10.68 -10.41 9.55
N VAL A 74 10.24 -11.13 8.53
CA VAL A 74 11.09 -11.94 7.68
C VAL A 74 10.93 -11.49 6.23
N LYS A 75 12.05 -11.19 5.59
CA LYS A 75 12.08 -10.89 4.15
C LYS A 75 11.91 -12.18 3.37
N ALA A 76 11.00 -12.18 2.42
CA ALA A 76 10.74 -13.30 1.54
C ALA A 76 10.63 -12.85 0.09
N SER A 77 10.66 -13.79 -0.83
CA SER A 77 10.41 -13.53 -2.25
C SER A 77 9.29 -14.44 -2.73
N GLN A 78 8.63 -14.01 -3.78
CA GLN A 78 7.61 -14.80 -4.48
C GLN A 78 7.82 -14.69 -5.99
N ALA A 79 7.21 -15.59 -6.75
CA ALA A 79 7.12 -15.44 -8.19
C ALA A 79 6.41 -14.12 -8.50
N ALA A 80 6.86 -13.41 -9.54
CA ALA A 80 6.30 -12.12 -9.90
C ALA A 80 4.77 -12.18 -10.05
N SER A 81 4.07 -11.34 -9.33
CA SER A 81 2.61 -11.33 -9.28
C SER A 81 2.12 -9.91 -8.96
N ASN A 82 0.85 -9.68 -9.18
CA ASN A 82 0.16 -8.49 -8.66
C ASN A 82 -0.62 -8.79 -7.38
N ALA A 83 -0.47 -9.98 -6.81
CA ALA A 83 -1.18 -10.41 -5.62
C ALA A 83 -0.23 -11.07 -4.61
N VAL A 84 -0.61 -10.99 -3.34
CA VAL A 84 0.08 -11.64 -2.23
C VAL A 84 -0.94 -12.39 -1.41
N THR A 85 -0.68 -13.68 -1.16
CA THR A 85 -1.55 -14.54 -0.36
C THR A 85 -0.87 -14.92 0.94
N ILE A 86 -1.58 -14.77 2.05
CA ILE A 86 -1.12 -15.21 3.37
C ILE A 86 -2.21 -16.04 4.07
N ALA A 87 -1.77 -17.05 4.81
CA ALA A 87 -2.68 -17.90 5.60
C ALA A 87 -2.98 -17.29 6.97
N SER A 88 -2.05 -16.56 7.55
CA SER A 88 -2.21 -15.89 8.85
C SER A 88 -1.14 -14.83 9.05
N GLY A 89 -1.33 -13.96 10.03
CA GLY A 89 -0.36 -12.93 10.36
C GLY A 89 -0.47 -11.70 9.49
N THR A 90 0.67 -11.11 9.19
CA THR A 90 0.77 -9.83 8.47
C THR A 90 1.79 -9.95 7.36
N VAL A 91 1.51 -9.34 6.23
CA VAL A 91 2.46 -9.18 5.13
C VAL A 91 2.59 -7.71 4.77
N ALA A 92 3.80 -7.30 4.40
CA ALA A 92 4.06 -5.97 3.85
C ALA A 92 4.74 -6.09 2.49
N PHE A 93 4.37 -5.21 1.59
CA PHE A 93 5.05 -5.07 0.30
C PHE A 93 5.06 -3.61 -0.14
N GLU A 94 6.08 -3.25 -0.90
CA GLU A 94 6.30 -1.90 -1.38
C GLU A 94 6.00 -1.78 -2.86
N VAL A 95 5.41 -0.65 -3.24
CA VAL A 95 5.20 -0.27 -4.63
C VAL A 95 5.73 1.14 -4.84
N PHE A 96 6.60 1.31 -5.82
CA PHE A 96 7.10 2.62 -6.23
C PHE A 96 6.36 3.09 -7.47
N GLY A 97 6.11 4.40 -7.54
CA GLY A 97 5.42 5.00 -8.68
C GLY A 97 6.08 4.70 -10.03
N ILE A 98 7.41 4.57 -10.03
CA ILE A 98 8.18 4.23 -11.24
C ILE A 98 7.87 2.81 -11.77
N GLN A 99 7.35 1.93 -10.93
CA GLN A 99 6.95 0.58 -11.35
C GLN A 99 5.59 0.57 -12.05
N LEU A 100 4.84 1.66 -11.98
CA LEU A 100 3.50 1.78 -12.55
C LEU A 100 3.60 2.43 -13.92
N ALA A 101 2.74 2.01 -14.85
CA ALA A 101 2.65 2.66 -16.15
C ALA A 101 2.08 4.07 -15.99
N ASP A 102 2.73 5.06 -16.60
CA ASP A 102 2.22 6.42 -16.65
C ASP A 102 0.91 6.46 -17.48
N PRO A 103 -0.14 7.17 -17.07
CA PRO A 103 -0.25 8.07 -15.90
C PRO A 103 -0.94 7.44 -14.68
N LYS A 104 -0.64 6.19 -14.35
CA LYS A 104 -1.31 5.45 -13.27
C LYS A 104 -0.91 6.01 -11.91
N ALA A 105 -1.71 6.90 -11.38
CA ALA A 105 -1.44 7.57 -10.11
C ALA A 105 -2.34 7.11 -8.97
N TYR A 106 -3.36 6.32 -9.24
CA TYR A 106 -4.27 5.77 -8.23
C TYR A 106 -4.00 4.29 -8.05
N VAL A 107 -3.85 3.89 -6.80
CA VAL A 107 -3.58 2.50 -6.42
C VAL A 107 -4.66 1.99 -5.47
N LYS A 108 -4.86 0.70 -5.51
CA LYS A 108 -5.87 0.02 -4.72
C LYS A 108 -5.40 -1.40 -4.41
N VAL A 109 -5.57 -1.80 -3.16
CA VAL A 109 -5.36 -3.19 -2.75
C VAL A 109 -6.69 -3.76 -2.29
N SER A 110 -7.12 -4.82 -2.94
CA SER A 110 -8.37 -5.52 -2.61
C SER A 110 -8.05 -6.77 -1.81
N ALA A 111 -8.89 -7.07 -0.83
CA ALA A 111 -8.86 -8.32 -0.09
C ALA A 111 -10.08 -9.17 -0.48
N GLY A 112 -9.90 -10.49 -0.59
CA GLY A 112 -10.97 -11.38 -1.03
C GLY A 112 -11.94 -11.80 0.08
N SER A 113 -11.51 -11.78 1.35
CA SER A 113 -12.24 -12.39 2.47
C SER A 113 -12.18 -11.60 3.77
N GLY A 114 -12.13 -10.29 3.70
CA GLY A 114 -12.19 -9.44 4.88
C GLY A 114 -10.85 -9.12 5.54
N GLY A 115 -9.75 -9.34 4.84
CA GLY A 115 -8.43 -8.87 5.28
C GLY A 115 -8.39 -7.36 5.44
N LEU A 116 -7.49 -6.88 6.30
CA LEU A 116 -7.30 -5.46 6.59
C LEU A 116 -6.07 -4.94 5.87
N VAL A 117 -6.15 -3.71 5.37
CA VAL A 117 -5.07 -3.06 4.62
C VAL A 117 -4.81 -1.68 5.20
N THR A 118 -3.53 -1.36 5.39
CA THR A 118 -3.06 -0.01 5.71
C THR A 118 -2.01 0.40 4.70
N ALA A 119 -2.12 1.59 4.15
CA ALA A 119 -1.14 2.13 3.22
C ALA A 119 -0.29 3.20 3.90
N ILE A 120 1.01 3.08 3.80
CA ILE A 120 1.98 4.06 4.27
C ILE A 120 2.67 4.65 3.05
N LEU A 121 2.34 5.90 2.73
CA LEU A 121 2.99 6.62 1.66
C LEU A 121 4.30 7.22 2.21
N HIS A 122 5.37 7.06 1.47
CA HIS A 122 6.70 7.51 1.89
C HIS A 122 7.49 8.13 0.73
N ASP A 123 8.68 8.60 1.03
CA ASP A 123 9.48 9.36 0.06
C ASP A 123 8.67 10.51 -0.51
N LEU A 124 8.14 11.33 0.42
CA LEU A 124 7.23 12.40 0.07
C LEU A 124 7.97 13.49 -0.71
N THR A 125 7.37 13.94 -1.80
CA THR A 125 7.89 15.05 -2.61
C THR A 125 7.39 16.42 -2.13
N ALA A 126 6.39 16.42 -1.26
CA ALA A 126 5.87 17.63 -0.64
C ALA A 126 5.50 17.35 0.81
N SER A 127 5.95 18.21 1.72
CA SER A 127 5.56 18.16 3.12
C SER A 127 4.26 18.91 3.34
N ARG A 128 3.36 18.33 4.12
CA ARG A 128 2.06 18.94 4.44
C ARG A 128 1.77 18.76 5.93
N GLY A 129 1.07 19.71 6.52
CA GLY A 129 0.51 19.51 7.87
C GLY A 129 -0.54 18.40 7.85
N PRO A 130 -0.76 17.71 8.99
CA PRO A 130 -1.71 16.58 9.05
C PRO A 130 -3.12 16.90 8.54
N ALA A 131 -3.59 18.12 8.75
CA ALA A 131 -4.91 18.54 8.29
C ALA A 131 -5.04 18.64 6.75
N ASN A 132 -3.91 18.67 6.04
CA ASN A 132 -3.85 18.83 4.59
C ASN A 132 -3.33 17.56 3.88
N LEU A 133 -3.31 16.45 4.58
CA LEU A 133 -2.89 15.19 3.98
C LEU A 133 -3.92 14.68 2.97
N ALA A 134 -3.44 13.90 2.01
CA ALA A 134 -4.31 13.24 1.07
C ALA A 134 -5.28 12.30 1.78
N ILE A 135 -6.51 12.31 1.34
CA ILE A 135 -7.56 11.39 1.76
C ILE A 135 -7.94 10.48 0.59
N LEU A 136 -8.74 9.47 0.86
CA LEU A 136 -9.26 8.61 -0.19
C LEU A 136 -9.99 9.45 -1.26
N GLY A 137 -9.70 9.16 -2.50
CA GLY A 137 -10.33 9.83 -3.64
C GLY A 137 -9.78 11.21 -4.00
N ALA A 138 -8.80 11.67 -3.26
CA ALA A 138 -8.23 13.00 -3.50
C ALA A 138 -6.91 12.96 -4.29
#